data_59d631cc6bfc499dfaa1a5ef8de6191e
#
_entry.id   59d631cc6bfc499dfaa1a5ef8de6191e
#
_cell.length_a   1.000
_cell.length_b   1.000
_cell.length_c   1.000
_cell.angle_alpha   90.00
_cell.angle_beta   90.00
_cell.angle_gamma   90.00
#
_symmetry.space_group_name_H-M   'P 1'
#
loop_
_entity.id
_entity.type
_entity.pdbx_description
1 polymer ?
#
loop_
_entity_poly.entity_id
_entity_poly.type
_entity_poly.pdbx_seq_one_letter_code
_entity_poly.pdbx_strand_id
1 'polypeptide(L)'
;GIQLANLYLKNYHDADRVIQSLSGVHTQVVDYLSEQVFMQLSPSVQMFLLQMSVLRKVNLQLLQAVTKHSKTQSIFEEIQQRGLFILAIDEQRYWYRVHHLFREFLENRFKATDLKQYEQAHHRAAYWYKEQGFLMEAIYHAQQAHDQVLVVSLLEAISRELVLDGRVYTLLELVKQLPEQDLSKHLHLLYDTIWVCILTHQNTLANHYIQLWHKVETSNNLILHEDQHGLAPMISLLEDDLPKAYALAQK
;
A
#
# COMPACT_ATOMS: atom_id res chain seq x y z
N GLY A 1 20.57 0.07 -14.83
CA GLY A 1 21.77 0.43 -14.04
C GLY A 1 22.96 0.76 -14.92
N ILE A 2 23.49 -0.21 -15.65
CA ILE A 2 24.75 -0.06 -16.43
C ILE A 2 24.59 0.91 -17.61
N GLN A 3 23.46 0.96 -18.29
CA GLN A 3 23.21 1.90 -19.40
C GLN A 3 23.10 3.36 -18.93
N LEU A 4 22.44 3.61 -17.80
CA LEU A 4 22.41 4.94 -17.19
C LEU A 4 23.79 5.33 -16.64
N ALA A 5 24.52 4.40 -16.03
CA ALA A 5 25.87 4.62 -15.55
C ALA A 5 26.87 4.88 -16.71
N ASN A 6 26.76 4.18 -17.83
CA ASN A 6 27.61 4.41 -19.02
C ASN A 6 27.33 5.74 -19.70
N LEU A 7 26.09 6.21 -19.76
CA LEU A 7 25.72 7.54 -20.23
C LEU A 7 26.27 8.63 -19.30
N TYR A 8 26.25 8.35 -18.00
CA TYR A 8 26.76 9.24 -16.96
C TYR A 8 28.29 9.40 -17.05
N LEU A 9 29.01 8.28 -17.18
CA LEU A 9 30.48 8.25 -17.23
C LEU A 9 31.05 8.84 -18.56
N LYS A 10 30.26 8.88 -19.63
CA LYS A 10 30.68 9.51 -20.90
C LYS A 10 30.74 11.05 -20.86
N ASN A 11 30.02 11.66 -19.96
CA ASN A 11 29.85 13.13 -19.90
C ASN A 11 30.59 13.80 -18.72
N TYR A 12 31.23 13.05 -17.80
CA TYR A 12 31.87 13.64 -16.63
C TYR A 12 33.27 13.06 -16.35
N HIS A 13 34.27 13.93 -16.48
CA HIS A 13 35.67 13.62 -16.17
C HIS A 13 36.09 13.97 -14.73
N ASP A 14 35.19 14.29 -13.83
CA ASP A 14 35.55 14.75 -12.49
C ASP A 14 34.66 14.15 -11.39
N ALA A 15 35.16 13.16 -10.66
CA ALA A 15 34.44 12.40 -9.63
C ALA A 15 34.04 13.26 -8.40
N ASP A 16 34.75 14.35 -8.11
CA ASP A 16 34.49 15.21 -6.95
C ASP A 16 33.29 16.15 -7.14
N ARG A 17 32.91 16.47 -8.39
CA ARG A 17 31.69 17.20 -8.70
C ARG A 17 30.42 16.37 -8.58
N VAL A 18 30.52 15.05 -8.70
CA VAL A 18 29.39 14.12 -8.64
C VAL A 18 28.77 14.05 -7.23
N ILE A 19 29.59 14.20 -6.20
CA ILE A 19 29.14 14.12 -4.80
C ILE A 19 28.38 15.40 -4.38
N GLN A 20 28.71 16.56 -4.93
CA GLN A 20 28.02 17.83 -4.61
C GLN A 20 26.71 18.05 -5.39
N SER A 21 26.40 17.23 -6.40
CA SER A 21 25.25 17.45 -7.31
C SER A 21 24.19 16.34 -7.28
N LEU A 22 24.01 15.63 -6.17
CA LEU A 22 22.95 14.60 -6.09
C LEU A 22 21.55 15.14 -6.49
N SER A 23 21.26 16.42 -6.28
CA SER A 23 20.04 17.07 -6.77
C SER A 23 20.08 17.35 -8.29
N GLY A 24 21.23 17.74 -8.84
CA GLY A 24 21.39 18.00 -10.27
C GLY A 24 21.38 16.74 -11.13
N VAL A 25 21.88 15.63 -10.58
CA VAL A 25 21.84 14.29 -11.22
C VAL A 25 20.41 13.83 -11.46
N HIS A 26 19.53 14.01 -10.47
CA HIS A 26 18.12 13.65 -10.57
C HIS A 26 17.42 14.42 -11.70
N THR A 27 17.66 15.72 -11.81
CA THR A 27 17.04 16.55 -12.84
C THR A 27 17.48 16.14 -14.25
N GLN A 28 18.78 15.94 -14.48
CA GLN A 28 19.29 15.51 -15.80
C GLN A 28 18.79 14.13 -16.21
N VAL A 29 18.65 13.19 -15.26
CA VAL A 29 18.07 11.87 -15.54
C VAL A 29 16.58 11.99 -15.88
N VAL A 30 15.84 12.81 -15.16
CA VAL A 30 14.42 13.08 -15.43
C VAL A 30 14.23 13.72 -16.81
N ASP A 31 15.04 14.72 -17.16
CA ASP A 31 15.00 15.38 -18.48
C ASP A 31 15.29 14.38 -19.60
N TYR A 32 16.34 13.55 -19.45
CA TYR A 32 16.66 12.50 -20.41
C TYR A 32 15.52 11.48 -20.57
N LEU A 33 14.95 10.99 -19.46
CA LEU A 33 13.84 10.04 -19.50
C LEU A 33 12.59 10.67 -20.12
N SER A 34 12.36 11.97 -19.89
CA SER A 34 11.25 12.68 -20.49
C SER A 34 11.42 12.87 -21.99
N GLU A 35 12.50 13.52 -22.40
CA GLU A 35 12.67 13.97 -23.79
C GLU A 35 13.15 12.87 -24.73
N GLN A 36 14.11 12.07 -24.28
CA GLN A 36 14.77 11.09 -25.14
C GLN A 36 14.11 9.70 -25.13
N VAL A 37 13.30 9.41 -24.12
CA VAL A 37 12.63 8.12 -23.99
C VAL A 37 11.12 8.28 -24.12
N PHE A 38 10.48 8.95 -23.18
CA PHE A 38 9.02 8.96 -23.07
C PHE A 38 8.34 9.70 -24.22
N MET A 39 8.81 10.91 -24.58
CA MET A 39 8.18 11.74 -25.61
C MET A 39 8.29 11.15 -27.03
N GLN A 40 9.24 10.24 -27.27
CA GLN A 40 9.39 9.54 -28.55
C GLN A 40 8.44 8.34 -28.72
N LEU A 41 7.71 7.97 -27.68
CA LEU A 41 6.76 6.86 -27.73
C LEU A 41 5.40 7.33 -28.27
N SER A 42 4.66 6.40 -28.87
CA SER A 42 3.27 6.70 -29.27
C SER A 42 2.39 7.02 -28.05
N PRO A 43 1.34 7.85 -28.20
CA PRO A 43 0.45 8.21 -27.09
C PRO A 43 -0.14 6.99 -26.36
N SER A 44 -0.41 5.90 -27.10
CA SER A 44 -0.92 4.64 -26.52
C SER A 44 0.12 3.99 -25.59
N VAL A 45 1.39 3.93 -26.00
CA VAL A 45 2.49 3.38 -25.20
C VAL A 45 2.79 4.29 -24.01
N GLN A 46 2.74 5.61 -24.20
CA GLN A 46 2.90 6.58 -23.11
C GLN A 46 1.85 6.36 -22.01
N MET A 47 0.57 6.29 -22.39
CA MET A 47 -0.52 6.06 -21.42
C MET A 47 -0.39 4.69 -20.73
N PHE A 48 -0.01 3.65 -21.46
CA PHE A 48 0.26 2.33 -20.90
C PHE A 48 1.36 2.36 -19.86
N LEU A 49 2.48 3.04 -20.13
CA LEU A 49 3.59 3.22 -19.20
C LEU A 49 3.19 4.02 -17.95
N LEU A 50 2.39 5.07 -18.13
CA LEU A 50 1.85 5.85 -17.01
C LEU A 50 0.99 4.97 -16.10
N GLN A 51 0.07 4.19 -16.66
CA GLN A 51 -0.77 3.29 -15.88
C GLN A 51 0.04 2.13 -15.24
N MET A 52 1.06 1.62 -15.92
CA MET A 52 1.96 0.61 -15.37
C MET A 52 2.78 1.14 -14.19
N SER A 53 3.11 2.42 -14.16
CA SER A 53 4.00 3.01 -13.14
C SER A 53 3.49 2.92 -11.71
N VAL A 54 2.16 2.76 -11.52
CA VAL A 54 1.58 2.56 -10.19
C VAL A 54 1.99 1.24 -9.55
N LEU A 55 2.52 0.30 -10.35
CA LEU A 55 2.86 -1.05 -9.96
C LEU A 55 4.36 -1.18 -9.65
N ARG A 56 4.70 -1.87 -8.56
CA ARG A 56 6.10 -2.17 -8.19
C ARG A 56 6.64 -3.39 -8.94
N LYS A 57 5.77 -4.38 -9.13
CA LYS A 57 6.01 -5.60 -9.91
C LYS A 57 4.86 -5.76 -10.88
N VAL A 58 5.12 -6.28 -12.04
CA VAL A 58 4.13 -6.44 -13.10
C VAL A 58 4.19 -7.83 -13.71
N ASN A 59 3.02 -8.35 -14.06
CA ASN A 59 2.85 -9.47 -14.97
C ASN A 59 1.74 -9.13 -15.97
N LEU A 60 1.58 -9.94 -17.00
CA LEU A 60 0.59 -9.64 -18.05
C LEU A 60 -0.85 -9.56 -17.53
N GLN A 61 -1.22 -10.42 -16.57
CA GLN A 61 -2.59 -10.42 -16.02
C GLN A 61 -2.86 -9.14 -15.22
N LEU A 62 -1.92 -8.73 -14.37
CA LEU A 62 -2.03 -7.48 -13.60
C LEU A 62 -2.04 -6.26 -14.53
N LEU A 63 -1.17 -6.24 -15.55
CA LEU A 63 -1.14 -5.18 -16.55
C LEU A 63 -2.47 -5.08 -17.31
N GLN A 64 -3.04 -6.22 -17.71
CA GLN A 64 -4.35 -6.27 -18.37
C GLN A 64 -5.45 -5.70 -17.46
N ALA A 65 -5.45 -6.07 -16.18
CA ALA A 65 -6.42 -5.58 -15.20
C ALA A 65 -6.33 -4.08 -14.98
N VAL A 66 -5.09 -3.55 -14.87
CA VAL A 66 -4.84 -2.14 -14.55
C VAL A 66 -5.01 -1.24 -15.76
N THR A 67 -4.48 -1.61 -16.92
CA THR A 67 -4.53 -0.76 -18.13
C THR A 67 -5.83 -0.91 -18.91
N LYS A 68 -6.52 -2.06 -18.78
CA LYS A 68 -7.69 -2.43 -19.58
C LYS A 68 -7.46 -2.30 -21.10
N HIS A 69 -6.21 -2.39 -21.53
CA HIS A 69 -5.85 -2.19 -22.93
C HIS A 69 -5.97 -3.50 -23.71
N SER A 70 -6.67 -3.48 -24.84
CA SER A 70 -6.91 -4.68 -25.67
C SER A 70 -5.62 -5.30 -26.22
N LYS A 71 -4.55 -4.52 -26.37
CA LYS A 71 -3.24 -4.93 -26.89
C LYS A 71 -2.16 -4.95 -25.82
N THR A 72 -2.51 -5.25 -24.55
CA THR A 72 -1.57 -5.26 -23.42
C THR A 72 -0.31 -6.08 -23.73
N GLN A 73 -0.45 -7.29 -24.24
CA GLN A 73 0.69 -8.16 -24.55
C GLN A 73 1.63 -7.54 -25.58
N SER A 74 1.09 -7.09 -26.72
CA SER A 74 1.94 -6.53 -27.78
C SER A 74 2.65 -5.23 -27.39
N ILE A 75 1.99 -4.38 -26.59
CA ILE A 75 2.62 -3.17 -26.04
C ILE A 75 3.72 -3.55 -25.03
N PHE A 76 3.46 -4.54 -24.18
CA PHE A 76 4.45 -4.98 -23.22
C PHE A 76 5.68 -5.61 -23.88
N GLU A 77 5.49 -6.39 -24.94
CA GLU A 77 6.57 -6.92 -25.77
C GLU A 77 7.36 -5.80 -26.48
N GLU A 78 6.68 -4.78 -27.01
CA GLU A 78 7.33 -3.60 -27.60
C GLU A 78 8.21 -2.88 -26.57
N ILE A 79 7.72 -2.68 -25.35
CA ILE A 79 8.43 -2.04 -24.24
C ILE A 79 9.70 -2.86 -23.89
N GLN A 80 9.59 -4.20 -23.85
CA GLN A 80 10.72 -5.09 -23.58
C GLN A 80 11.78 -5.04 -24.71
N GLN A 81 11.33 -5.10 -25.97
CA GLN A 81 12.24 -5.04 -27.14
C GLN A 81 13.00 -3.71 -27.22
N ARG A 82 12.36 -2.61 -26.84
CA ARG A 82 13.00 -1.29 -26.75
C ARG A 82 13.93 -1.14 -25.54
N GLY A 83 13.99 -2.13 -24.63
CA GLY A 83 14.83 -2.09 -23.45
C GLY A 83 14.43 -1.01 -22.45
N LEU A 84 13.12 -0.69 -22.34
CA LEU A 84 12.60 0.41 -21.53
C LEU A 84 12.60 0.09 -20.02
N PHE A 85 13.78 -0.16 -19.46
CA PHE A 85 14.02 -0.24 -18.00
C PHE A 85 13.17 -1.28 -17.27
N ILE A 86 12.75 -2.36 -17.96
CA ILE A 86 12.00 -3.49 -17.37
C ILE A 86 12.90 -4.70 -17.28
N LEU A 87 12.96 -5.32 -16.11
CA LEU A 87 13.79 -6.48 -15.79
C LEU A 87 12.93 -7.63 -15.29
N ALA A 88 13.12 -8.84 -15.85
CA ALA A 88 12.56 -10.05 -15.29
C ALA A 88 13.17 -10.30 -13.89
N ILE A 89 12.34 -10.71 -12.91
CA ILE A 89 12.78 -10.97 -11.54
C ILE A 89 12.70 -12.45 -11.16
N ASP A 90 12.16 -13.28 -12.04
CA ASP A 90 12.11 -14.73 -11.90
C ASP A 90 12.66 -15.42 -13.18
N GLU A 91 13.07 -16.67 -13.04
CA GLU A 91 13.61 -17.48 -14.15
C GLU A 91 12.56 -17.79 -15.22
N GLN A 92 11.28 -17.92 -14.81
CA GLN A 92 10.14 -18.18 -15.69
C GLN A 92 9.72 -16.93 -16.46
N ARG A 93 10.30 -15.76 -16.16
CA ARG A 93 9.93 -14.46 -16.74
C ARG A 93 8.43 -14.17 -16.63
N TYR A 94 7.82 -14.57 -15.50
CA TYR A 94 6.43 -14.29 -15.21
C TYR A 94 6.27 -12.93 -14.55
N TRP A 95 7.18 -12.58 -13.62
CA TRP A 95 7.20 -11.29 -12.95
C TRP A 95 8.33 -10.40 -13.45
N TYR A 96 8.01 -9.13 -13.58
CA TYR A 96 8.95 -8.10 -14.00
C TYR A 96 8.94 -6.94 -13.03
N ARG A 97 10.02 -6.18 -13.00
CA ARG A 97 10.15 -4.95 -12.23
C ARG A 97 10.56 -3.82 -13.15
N VAL A 98 9.88 -2.68 -13.01
CA VAL A 98 10.29 -1.42 -13.64
C VAL A 98 11.42 -0.82 -12.82
N HIS A 99 12.46 -0.31 -13.46
CA HIS A 99 13.55 0.38 -12.76
C HIS A 99 13.00 1.56 -11.96
N HIS A 100 13.39 1.70 -10.69
CA HIS A 100 12.76 2.62 -9.75
C HIS A 100 12.76 4.08 -10.23
N LEU A 101 13.87 4.61 -10.80
CA LEU A 101 13.93 5.98 -11.32
C LEU A 101 12.96 6.21 -12.49
N PHE A 102 12.83 5.25 -13.39
CA PHE A 102 11.89 5.34 -14.51
C PHE A 102 10.44 5.26 -14.01
N ARG A 103 10.14 4.36 -13.08
CA ARG A 103 8.83 4.25 -12.46
C ARG A 103 8.45 5.54 -11.73
N GLU A 104 9.35 6.09 -10.91
CA GLU A 104 9.12 7.34 -10.18
C GLU A 104 8.86 8.53 -11.10
N PHE A 105 9.66 8.66 -12.19
CA PHE A 105 9.42 9.67 -13.22
C PHE A 105 8.01 9.54 -13.83
N LEU A 106 7.62 8.32 -14.25
CA LEU A 106 6.31 8.06 -14.84
C LEU A 106 5.16 8.30 -13.85
N GLU A 107 5.32 7.85 -12.60
CA GLU A 107 4.32 8.02 -11.54
C GLU A 107 4.08 9.49 -11.21
N ASN A 108 5.15 10.28 -11.03
CA ASN A 108 5.04 11.71 -10.79
C ASN A 108 4.36 12.44 -11.97
N ARG A 109 4.73 12.05 -13.20
CA ARG A 109 4.11 12.59 -14.41
C ARG A 109 2.63 12.23 -14.49
N PHE A 110 2.26 10.99 -14.18
CA PHE A 110 0.87 10.52 -14.20
C PHE A 110 0.00 11.29 -13.20
N LYS A 111 0.48 11.44 -11.96
CA LYS A 111 -0.19 12.26 -10.94
C LYS A 111 -0.41 13.71 -11.39
N ALA A 112 0.59 14.30 -12.03
CA ALA A 112 0.54 15.70 -12.48
C ALA A 112 -0.37 15.90 -13.70
N THR A 113 -0.50 14.90 -14.58
CA THR A 113 -1.26 15.03 -15.84
C THR A 113 -2.70 14.58 -15.73
N ASP A 114 -2.98 13.51 -14.98
CA ASP A 114 -4.33 12.95 -14.83
C ASP A 114 -4.48 12.19 -13.50
N LEU A 115 -4.72 12.94 -12.44
CA LEU A 115 -4.90 12.40 -11.09
C LEU A 115 -6.07 11.40 -11.04
N LYS A 116 -7.14 11.66 -11.77
CA LYS A 116 -8.31 10.76 -11.78
C LYS A 116 -7.99 9.40 -12.39
N GLN A 117 -7.27 9.36 -13.49
CA GLN A 117 -6.85 8.09 -14.08
C GLN A 117 -5.77 7.40 -13.23
N TYR A 118 -4.91 8.16 -12.54
CA TYR A 118 -3.96 7.63 -11.58
C TYR A 118 -4.68 6.88 -10.45
N GLU A 119 -5.66 7.51 -9.80
CA GLU A 119 -6.48 6.88 -8.76
C GLU A 119 -7.25 5.66 -9.28
N GLN A 120 -7.81 5.73 -10.48
CA GLN A 120 -8.48 4.59 -11.13
C GLN A 120 -7.52 3.43 -11.41
N ALA A 121 -6.28 3.69 -11.79
CA ALA A 121 -5.28 2.65 -11.99
C ALA A 121 -4.97 1.93 -10.67
N HIS A 122 -4.79 2.69 -9.59
CA HIS A 122 -4.64 2.13 -8.24
C HIS A 122 -5.86 1.35 -7.80
N HIS A 123 -7.06 1.85 -8.02
CA HIS A 123 -8.29 1.15 -7.69
C HIS A 123 -8.37 -0.22 -8.40
N ARG A 124 -8.08 -0.28 -9.71
CA ARG A 124 -8.05 -1.55 -10.45
C ARG A 124 -6.98 -2.50 -9.94
N ALA A 125 -5.81 -1.99 -9.57
CA ALA A 125 -4.74 -2.77 -8.96
C ALA A 125 -5.18 -3.35 -7.61
N ALA A 126 -5.83 -2.55 -6.75
CA ALA A 126 -6.34 -2.99 -5.45
C ALA A 126 -7.29 -4.18 -5.58
N TYR A 127 -8.24 -4.11 -6.51
CA TYR A 127 -9.17 -5.20 -6.74
C TYR A 127 -8.49 -6.46 -7.27
N TRP A 128 -7.55 -6.31 -8.22
CA TRP A 128 -6.80 -7.46 -8.72
C TRP A 128 -5.99 -8.14 -7.61
N TYR A 129 -5.26 -7.36 -6.79
CA TYR A 129 -4.50 -7.89 -5.67
C TYR A 129 -5.40 -8.56 -4.62
N LYS A 130 -6.56 -7.98 -4.33
CA LYS A 130 -7.59 -8.60 -3.47
C LYS A 130 -8.02 -9.97 -3.98
N GLU A 131 -8.34 -10.08 -5.26
CA GLU A 131 -8.76 -11.34 -5.90
C GLU A 131 -7.66 -12.41 -5.91
N GLN A 132 -6.39 -11.98 -5.95
CA GLN A 132 -5.24 -12.90 -5.87
C GLN A 132 -4.81 -13.20 -4.44
N GLY A 133 -5.46 -12.66 -3.41
CA GLY A 133 -5.11 -12.87 -2.00
C GLY A 133 -3.93 -12.05 -1.50
N PHE A 134 -3.40 -11.11 -2.29
CA PHE A 134 -2.32 -10.21 -1.87
C PHE A 134 -2.89 -8.98 -1.14
N LEU A 135 -3.43 -9.22 0.07
CA LEU A 135 -4.24 -8.23 0.77
C LEU A 135 -3.45 -6.98 1.20
N MET A 136 -2.18 -7.11 1.53
CA MET A 136 -1.32 -5.95 1.87
C MET A 136 -1.08 -5.03 0.68
N GLU A 137 -0.81 -5.59 -0.50
CA GLU A 137 -0.70 -4.84 -1.74
C GLU A 137 -2.04 -4.20 -2.11
N ALA A 138 -3.14 -4.93 -1.91
CA ALA A 138 -4.49 -4.41 -2.13
C ALA A 138 -4.79 -3.19 -1.25
N ILE A 139 -4.44 -3.24 0.04
CA ILE A 139 -4.58 -2.11 0.98
C ILE A 139 -3.76 -0.91 0.51
N TYR A 140 -2.47 -1.12 0.16
CA TYR A 140 -1.63 -0.04 -0.36
C TYR A 140 -2.27 0.66 -1.56
N HIS A 141 -2.74 -0.12 -2.53
CA HIS A 141 -3.37 0.44 -3.73
C HIS A 141 -4.73 1.09 -3.44
N ALA A 142 -5.53 0.54 -2.53
CA ALA A 142 -6.80 1.15 -2.11
C ALA A 142 -6.57 2.51 -1.40
N GLN A 143 -5.53 2.63 -0.58
CA GLN A 143 -5.14 3.91 0.03
C GLN A 143 -4.74 4.95 -1.01
N GLN A 144 -3.95 4.57 -2.03
CA GLN A 144 -3.56 5.48 -3.11
C GLN A 144 -4.74 5.87 -4.01
N ALA A 145 -5.78 5.04 -4.09
CA ALA A 145 -7.03 5.32 -4.78
C ALA A 145 -8.04 6.11 -3.95
N HIS A 146 -7.72 6.42 -2.69
CA HIS A 146 -8.63 7.02 -1.71
C HIS A 146 -9.94 6.24 -1.50
N ASP A 147 -9.90 4.91 -1.74
CA ASP A 147 -11.04 4.01 -1.52
C ASP A 147 -11.07 3.52 -0.07
N GLN A 148 -11.56 4.39 0.82
CA GLN A 148 -11.61 4.15 2.25
C GLN A 148 -12.44 2.92 2.63
N VAL A 149 -13.54 2.67 1.91
CA VAL A 149 -14.41 1.52 2.17
C VAL A 149 -13.66 0.21 1.89
N LEU A 150 -12.92 0.16 0.79
CA LEU A 150 -12.11 -1.00 0.46
C LEU A 150 -10.97 -1.19 1.45
N VAL A 151 -10.27 -0.11 1.87
CA VAL A 151 -9.20 -0.17 2.87
C VAL A 151 -9.69 -0.81 4.16
N VAL A 152 -10.82 -0.34 4.72
CA VAL A 152 -11.36 -0.85 5.98
C VAL A 152 -11.76 -2.32 5.85
N SER A 153 -12.44 -2.70 4.76
CA SER A 153 -12.86 -4.08 4.54
C SER A 153 -11.69 -5.05 4.38
N LEU A 154 -10.61 -4.60 3.75
CA LEU A 154 -9.39 -5.40 3.60
C LEU A 154 -8.63 -5.53 4.93
N LEU A 155 -8.53 -4.45 5.71
CA LEU A 155 -7.92 -4.48 7.03
C LEU A 155 -8.67 -5.41 7.98
N GLU A 156 -10.00 -5.36 8.00
CA GLU A 156 -10.81 -6.29 8.80
C GLU A 156 -10.55 -7.75 8.40
N ALA A 157 -10.37 -8.02 7.11
CA ALA A 157 -10.10 -9.37 6.62
C ALA A 157 -8.75 -9.94 7.07
N ILE A 158 -7.73 -9.08 7.30
CA ILE A 158 -6.37 -9.52 7.66
C ILE A 158 -5.94 -9.14 9.08
N SER A 159 -6.74 -8.39 9.83
CA SER A 159 -6.36 -7.88 11.16
C SER A 159 -5.93 -9.00 12.07
N ARG A 160 -6.70 -10.09 12.13
CA ARG A 160 -6.41 -11.25 12.94
C ARG A 160 -5.10 -11.94 12.57
N GLU A 161 -4.83 -12.09 11.27
CA GLU A 161 -3.58 -12.66 10.76
C GLU A 161 -2.38 -11.79 11.16
N LEU A 162 -2.50 -10.46 10.99
CA LEU A 162 -1.44 -9.52 11.40
C LEU A 162 -1.12 -9.60 12.90
N VAL A 163 -2.14 -9.78 13.74
CA VAL A 163 -1.93 -9.97 15.19
C VAL A 163 -1.22 -11.30 15.48
N LEU A 164 -1.67 -12.39 14.88
CA LEU A 164 -1.08 -13.72 15.09
C LEU A 164 0.35 -13.83 14.58
N ASP A 165 0.67 -13.13 13.48
CA ASP A 165 2.02 -13.04 12.91
C ASP A 165 2.96 -12.06 13.67
N GLY A 166 2.47 -11.43 14.74
CA GLY A 166 3.23 -10.45 15.49
C GLY A 166 3.43 -9.10 14.77
N ARG A 167 2.71 -8.86 13.65
CA ARG A 167 2.77 -7.61 12.86
C ARG A 167 1.89 -6.50 13.43
N VAL A 168 1.86 -6.43 14.75
CA VAL A 168 0.98 -5.54 15.52
C VAL A 168 1.16 -4.06 15.21
N TYR A 169 2.41 -3.61 15.01
CA TYR A 169 2.69 -2.22 14.64
C TYR A 169 2.21 -1.88 13.24
N THR A 170 2.26 -2.84 12.30
CA THR A 170 1.72 -2.65 10.94
C THR A 170 0.21 -2.40 10.99
N LEU A 171 -0.52 -3.23 11.75
CA LEU A 171 -1.96 -3.04 11.94
C LEU A 171 -2.26 -1.68 12.56
N LEU A 172 -1.56 -1.33 13.63
CA LEU A 172 -1.79 -0.08 14.34
C LEU A 172 -1.57 1.16 13.47
N GLU A 173 -0.50 1.19 12.69
CA GLU A 173 -0.21 2.31 11.78
C GLU A 173 -1.25 2.44 10.66
N LEU A 174 -1.78 1.33 10.17
CA LEU A 174 -2.85 1.34 9.18
C LEU A 174 -4.18 1.82 9.78
N VAL A 175 -4.54 1.33 10.98
CA VAL A 175 -5.77 1.73 11.66
C VAL A 175 -5.77 3.20 12.07
N LYS A 176 -4.63 3.75 12.51
CA LYS A 176 -4.53 5.19 12.84
C LYS A 176 -4.87 6.13 11.69
N GLN A 177 -4.81 5.64 10.46
CA GLN A 177 -5.16 6.42 9.26
C GLN A 177 -6.67 6.36 8.94
N LEU A 178 -7.43 5.54 9.66
CA LEU A 178 -8.87 5.37 9.43
C LEU A 178 -9.68 6.41 10.22
N PRO A 179 -10.77 6.94 9.63
CA PRO A 179 -11.75 7.69 10.39
C PRO A 179 -12.44 6.80 11.44
N GLU A 180 -12.63 7.31 12.65
CA GLU A 180 -13.31 6.58 13.74
C GLU A 180 -14.71 6.10 13.35
N GLN A 181 -15.42 6.88 12.53
CA GLN A 181 -16.76 6.54 12.05
C GLN A 181 -16.76 5.25 11.20
N ASP A 182 -15.68 4.97 10.49
CA ASP A 182 -15.57 3.76 9.70
C ASP A 182 -15.10 2.60 10.56
N LEU A 183 -14.14 2.83 11.47
CA LEU A 183 -13.71 1.83 12.43
C LEU A 183 -14.86 1.33 13.31
N SER A 184 -15.76 2.22 13.74
CA SER A 184 -16.92 1.88 14.57
C SER A 184 -17.93 0.93 13.93
N LYS A 185 -17.92 0.80 12.61
CA LYS A 185 -18.78 -0.14 11.86
C LYS A 185 -18.16 -1.54 11.73
N HIS A 186 -16.87 -1.68 12.02
CA HIS A 186 -16.05 -2.89 11.81
C HIS A 186 -15.55 -3.41 13.16
N LEU A 187 -16.45 -4.07 13.91
CA LEU A 187 -16.22 -4.46 15.29
C LEU A 187 -15.05 -5.43 15.46
N HIS A 188 -14.83 -6.37 14.51
CA HIS A 188 -13.69 -7.28 14.57
C HIS A 188 -12.36 -6.55 14.44
N LEU A 189 -12.28 -5.54 13.54
CA LEU A 189 -11.11 -4.72 13.40
C LEU A 189 -10.87 -3.85 14.65
N LEU A 190 -11.93 -3.28 15.22
CA LEU A 190 -11.85 -2.51 16.46
C LEU A 190 -11.35 -3.36 17.63
N TYR A 191 -11.88 -4.59 17.76
CA TYR A 191 -11.45 -5.58 18.74
C TYR A 191 -9.95 -5.90 18.61
N ASP A 192 -9.51 -6.30 17.42
CA ASP A 192 -8.09 -6.60 17.18
C ASP A 192 -7.20 -5.39 17.45
N THR A 193 -7.70 -4.17 17.17
CA THR A 193 -6.99 -2.91 17.45
C THR A 193 -6.82 -2.66 18.94
N ILE A 194 -7.86 -2.90 19.76
CA ILE A 194 -7.76 -2.81 21.22
C ILE A 194 -6.70 -3.78 21.74
N TRP A 195 -6.74 -5.04 21.29
CA TRP A 195 -5.73 -6.03 21.66
C TRP A 195 -4.31 -5.60 21.29
N VAL A 196 -4.12 -5.07 20.10
CA VAL A 196 -2.81 -4.55 19.67
C VAL A 196 -2.33 -3.41 20.58
N CYS A 197 -3.21 -2.49 20.95
CA CYS A 197 -2.86 -1.40 21.87
C CYS A 197 -2.46 -1.93 23.25
N ILE A 198 -3.14 -2.95 23.74
CA ILE A 198 -2.79 -3.61 25.02
C ILE A 198 -1.43 -4.30 24.91
N LEU A 199 -1.21 -5.14 23.89
CA LEU A 199 0.04 -5.87 23.66
C LEU A 199 1.24 -4.95 23.45
N THR A 200 1.03 -3.76 22.91
CA THR A 200 2.09 -2.77 22.67
C THR A 200 2.23 -1.74 23.79
N HIS A 201 1.52 -1.93 24.92
CA HIS A 201 1.51 -1.02 26.08
C HIS A 201 1.11 0.43 25.74
N GLN A 202 0.25 0.62 24.72
CA GLN A 202 -0.29 1.93 24.35
C GLN A 202 -1.59 2.21 25.11
N ASN A 203 -1.52 2.31 26.44
CA ASN A 203 -2.70 2.36 27.31
C ASN A 203 -3.65 3.52 26.99
N THR A 204 -3.12 4.71 26.67
CA THR A 204 -3.95 5.86 26.30
C THR A 204 -4.78 5.58 25.04
N LEU A 205 -4.16 4.94 24.04
CA LEU A 205 -4.83 4.60 22.79
C LEU A 205 -5.80 3.43 22.99
N ALA A 206 -5.42 2.44 23.81
CA ALA A 206 -6.33 1.36 24.21
C ALA A 206 -7.60 1.91 24.83
N ASN A 207 -7.49 2.81 25.83
CA ASN A 207 -8.64 3.45 26.48
C ASN A 207 -9.51 4.23 25.49
N HIS A 208 -8.89 4.92 24.53
CA HIS A 208 -9.64 5.62 23.49
C HIS A 208 -10.51 4.68 22.64
N TYR A 209 -9.94 3.56 22.15
CA TYR A 209 -10.69 2.58 21.37
C TYR A 209 -11.71 1.79 22.20
N ILE A 210 -11.45 1.56 23.49
CA ILE A 210 -12.42 0.98 24.43
C ILE A 210 -13.64 1.91 24.59
N GLN A 211 -13.43 3.21 24.74
CA GLN A 211 -14.54 4.17 24.79
C GLN A 211 -15.35 4.17 23.48
N LEU A 212 -14.67 4.05 22.33
CA LEU A 212 -15.35 3.92 21.04
C LEU A 212 -16.19 2.63 20.98
N TRP A 213 -15.65 1.51 21.47
CA TRP A 213 -16.33 0.23 21.59
C TRP A 213 -17.63 0.36 22.41
N HIS A 214 -17.56 0.88 23.63
CA HIS A 214 -18.73 1.08 24.50
C HIS A 214 -19.78 2.00 23.88
N LYS A 215 -19.36 3.04 23.16
CA LYS A 215 -20.27 3.92 22.43
C LYS A 215 -21.05 3.18 21.35
N VAL A 216 -20.41 2.26 20.65
CA VAL A 216 -21.06 1.44 19.61
C VAL A 216 -22.03 0.44 20.22
N GLU A 217 -21.66 -0.23 21.32
CA GLU A 217 -22.54 -1.13 22.07
C GLU A 217 -23.83 -0.44 22.49
N THR A 218 -23.70 0.72 23.14
CA THR A 218 -24.84 1.49 23.63
C THR A 218 -25.76 1.96 22.51
N SER A 219 -25.18 2.38 21.36
CA SER A 219 -25.92 2.91 20.22
C SER A 219 -26.73 1.83 19.47
N ASN A 220 -26.21 0.60 19.41
CA ASN A 220 -26.78 -0.48 18.60
C ASN A 220 -27.61 -1.48 19.41
N ASN A 221 -27.76 -1.30 20.72
CA ASN A 221 -28.37 -2.28 21.63
C ASN A 221 -27.77 -3.70 21.48
N LEU A 222 -26.56 -3.78 21.00
CA LEU A 222 -25.80 -5.02 20.85
C LEU A 222 -25.17 -5.32 22.22
N ILE A 223 -25.65 -6.34 22.90
CA ILE A 223 -24.91 -6.96 24.00
C ILE A 223 -23.78 -7.75 23.32
N LEU A 224 -22.73 -7.03 22.96
CA LEU A 224 -21.47 -7.69 22.61
C LEU A 224 -20.96 -8.25 23.94
N HIS A 225 -21.08 -9.56 24.13
CA HIS A 225 -20.60 -10.19 25.35
C HIS A 225 -19.07 -9.99 25.42
N GLU A 226 -18.63 -8.96 26.15
CA GLU A 226 -17.21 -8.74 26.48
C GLU A 226 -16.57 -10.02 27.00
N ASP A 227 -17.35 -10.82 27.73
CA ASP A 227 -16.95 -12.11 28.32
C ASP A 227 -16.56 -13.16 27.28
N GLN A 228 -17.14 -13.12 26.07
CA GLN A 228 -16.83 -14.10 25.02
C GLN A 228 -15.45 -13.91 24.38
N HIS A 229 -14.82 -12.75 24.57
CA HIS A 229 -13.61 -12.38 23.86
C HIS A 229 -12.39 -12.10 24.75
N GLY A 230 -12.51 -12.25 26.07
CA GLY A 230 -11.40 -12.04 27.00
C GLY A 230 -10.91 -10.58 27.11
N LEU A 231 -11.64 -9.61 26.55
CA LEU A 231 -11.31 -8.18 26.68
C LEU A 231 -11.66 -7.62 28.06
N ALA A 232 -12.79 -8.02 28.65
CA ALA A 232 -13.26 -7.47 29.91
C ALA A 232 -12.24 -7.60 31.06
N PRO A 233 -11.56 -8.76 31.28
CA PRO A 233 -10.48 -8.85 32.25
C PRO A 233 -9.33 -7.88 31.97
N MET A 234 -8.95 -7.75 30.71
CA MET A 234 -7.81 -6.90 30.29
C MET A 234 -8.15 -5.41 30.42
N ILE A 235 -9.39 -5.01 30.10
CA ILE A 235 -9.88 -3.65 30.34
C ILE A 235 -9.82 -3.32 31.83
N SER A 236 -10.30 -4.24 32.69
CA SER A 236 -10.25 -4.05 34.13
C SER A 236 -8.82 -3.94 34.68
N LEU A 237 -7.84 -4.65 34.08
CA LEU A 237 -6.43 -4.50 34.41
C LEU A 237 -5.89 -3.11 34.02
N LEU A 238 -6.31 -2.56 32.90
CA LEU A 238 -5.93 -1.21 32.47
C LEU A 238 -6.55 -0.11 33.34
N GLU A 239 -7.70 -0.40 33.97
CA GLU A 239 -8.41 0.47 34.92
C GLU A 239 -7.89 0.33 36.36
N ASP A 240 -6.84 -0.48 36.60
CA ASP A 240 -6.31 -0.83 37.93
C ASP A 240 -7.33 -1.57 38.84
N ASP A 241 -8.36 -2.17 38.25
CA ASP A 241 -9.39 -2.94 38.99
C ASP A 241 -9.03 -4.44 39.01
N LEU A 242 -8.00 -4.79 39.76
CA LEU A 242 -7.53 -6.18 39.90
C LEU A 242 -8.62 -7.17 40.41
N PRO A 243 -9.47 -6.82 41.41
CA PRO A 243 -10.55 -7.71 41.83
C PRO A 243 -11.55 -8.02 40.74
N LYS A 244 -11.95 -7.03 39.93
CA LYS A 244 -12.87 -7.19 38.80
C LYS A 244 -12.20 -8.00 37.68
N ALA A 245 -10.95 -7.68 37.35
CA ALA A 245 -10.17 -8.43 36.35
C ALA A 245 -10.10 -9.93 36.70
N TYR A 246 -9.80 -10.26 37.95
CA TYR A 246 -9.73 -11.62 38.44
C TYR A 246 -11.09 -12.34 38.37
N ALA A 247 -12.17 -11.67 38.82
CA ALA A 247 -13.51 -12.23 38.77
C ALA A 247 -14.00 -12.52 37.34
N LEU A 248 -13.61 -11.68 36.37
CA LEU A 248 -13.94 -11.86 34.95
C LEU A 248 -13.10 -12.94 34.28
N ALA A 249 -11.84 -13.12 34.67
CA ALA A 249 -10.95 -14.15 34.12
C ALA A 249 -11.33 -15.57 34.56
N GLN A 250 -12.19 -15.73 35.58
CA GLN A 250 -12.65 -17.04 36.10
C GLN A 250 -13.95 -17.53 35.44
N LYS A 251 -14.60 -16.74 34.63
CA LYS A 251 -15.84 -17.09 33.90
C LYS A 251 -15.53 -17.67 32.54
#